data_bbb0baac6c3ae9b56842e18077715d39
#
_entry.id   bbb0baac6c3ae9b56842e18077715d39
#
_cell.length_a   1.000
_cell.length_b   1.000
_cell.length_c   1.000
_cell.angle_alpha   90.00
_cell.angle_beta   90.00
_cell.angle_gamma   90.00
#
_symmetry.space_group_name_H-M   'P 1'
#
loop_
_entity.id
_entity.type
_entity.pdbx_description
1 polymer ?
#
loop_
_entity_poly.entity_id
_entity_poly.type
_entity_poly.pdbx_seq_one_letter_code
_entity_poly.pdbx_strand_id
1 'polypeptide(L)' 'MTINTKVNCNKCKSRIQHELNQLLGEGKWSVNVNLPNKPLTFSNNADVEEVLDLLEEFKMNA' A
#
# COMPACT_ATOMS: atom_id res chain seq x y z
N MET A 1 6.31 -8.16 5.42
CA MET A 1 6.45 -8.23 3.97
C MET A 1 6.46 -6.83 3.38
N THR A 2 7.30 -6.59 2.39
CA THR A 2 7.48 -5.26 1.82
C THR A 2 7.42 -5.34 0.30
N ILE A 3 6.63 -4.45 -0.31
CA ILE A 3 6.54 -4.35 -1.77
C ILE A 3 6.74 -2.91 -2.21
N ASN A 4 7.25 -2.73 -3.42
CA ASN A 4 7.45 -1.40 -3.98
C ASN A 4 6.14 -0.87 -4.55
N THR A 5 5.91 0.44 -4.40
CA THR A 5 4.70 1.08 -4.90
C THR A 5 5.03 2.38 -5.62
N LYS A 6 4.01 3.04 -6.16
CA LYS A 6 4.12 4.36 -6.77
C LYS A 6 3.25 5.38 -6.04
N VAL A 7 3.04 5.19 -4.75
CA VAL A 7 2.30 6.14 -3.92
C VAL A 7 3.18 7.36 -3.69
N ASN A 8 3.00 8.39 -4.50
CA ASN A 8 3.90 9.53 -4.53
C ASN A 8 3.29 10.86 -4.08
N CYS A 9 2.08 10.83 -3.52
CA CYS A 9 1.46 12.05 -2.99
C CYS A 9 0.52 11.71 -1.84
N ASN A 10 0.22 12.72 -1.00
CA ASN A 10 -0.65 12.53 0.15
C ASN A 10 -2.07 12.15 -0.26
N LYS A 11 -2.53 12.67 -1.38
CA LYS A 11 -3.86 12.35 -1.90
C LYS A 11 -3.98 10.89 -2.27
N CYS A 12 -2.97 10.36 -2.96
CA CYS A 12 -2.91 8.95 -3.32
C CYS A 12 -2.82 8.09 -2.07
N LYS A 13 -1.99 8.50 -1.11
CA LYS A 13 -1.84 7.78 0.16
C LYS A 13 -3.17 7.72 0.92
N SER A 14 -3.91 8.82 0.96
CA SER A 14 -5.18 8.87 1.66
C SER A 14 -6.22 7.93 1.04
N ARG A 15 -6.24 7.85 -0.27
CA ARG A 15 -7.16 6.96 -0.98
C ARG A 15 -6.85 5.50 -0.69
N ILE A 16 -5.60 5.12 -0.84
CA ILE A 16 -5.20 3.73 -0.63
C ILE A 16 -5.25 3.36 0.84
N GLN A 17 -5.04 4.34 1.74
CA GLN A 17 -5.11 4.13 3.18
C GLN A 17 -6.47 3.58 3.59
N HIS A 18 -7.55 4.16 3.09
CA HIS A 18 -8.90 3.71 3.41
C HIS A 18 -9.10 2.25 3.01
N GLU A 19 -8.68 1.90 1.81
CA GLU A 19 -8.81 0.54 1.30
C GLU A 19 -7.91 -0.44 2.06
N LEU A 20 -6.68 -0.05 2.34
CA LEU A 20 -5.75 -0.90 3.06
C LEU A 20 -6.19 -1.13 4.50
N ASN A 21 -6.79 -0.12 5.14
CA ASN A 21 -7.33 -0.28 6.48
C ASN A 21 -8.46 -1.30 6.50
N GLN A 22 -9.27 -1.35 5.45
CA GLN A 22 -10.33 -2.35 5.34
C GLN A 22 -9.79 -3.75 5.04
N LEU A 23 -8.75 -3.83 4.22
CA LEU A 23 -8.17 -5.10 3.81
C LEU A 23 -7.25 -5.69 4.88
N LEU A 24 -6.34 -4.88 5.40
CA LEU A 24 -5.28 -5.33 6.32
C LEU A 24 -5.59 -5.00 7.78
N GLY A 25 -6.35 -3.95 8.03
CA GLY A 25 -6.60 -3.44 9.37
C GLY A 25 -5.78 -2.19 9.66
N GLU A 26 -6.37 -1.29 10.44
CA GLU A 26 -5.72 -0.05 10.81
C GLU A 26 -4.47 -0.34 11.66
N GLY A 27 -3.37 0.28 11.29
CA GLY A 27 -2.11 0.10 12.00
C GLY A 27 -1.36 -1.19 11.66
N LYS A 28 -1.85 -1.98 10.70
CA LYS A 28 -1.21 -3.24 10.29
C LYS A 28 -0.33 -3.08 9.06
N TRP A 29 -0.21 -1.88 8.54
CA TRP A 29 0.58 -1.59 7.35
C TRP A 29 1.18 -0.20 7.44
N SER A 30 2.22 0.03 6.63
CA SER A 30 2.77 1.38 6.50
C SER A 30 3.43 1.52 5.14
N VAL A 31 3.46 2.75 4.62
CA VAL A 31 4.14 3.06 3.38
C VAL A 31 5.06 4.26 3.61
N ASN A 32 6.30 4.17 3.11
CA ASN A 32 7.27 5.24 3.25
C ASN A 32 7.41 5.99 1.93
N VAL A 33 6.69 7.11 1.82
CA VAL A 33 6.67 7.93 0.59
C VAL A 33 7.93 8.77 0.41
N ASN A 34 8.80 8.80 1.41
CA ASN A 34 10.06 9.55 1.33
C ASN A 34 11.16 8.82 0.59
N LEU A 35 11.02 7.51 0.39
CA LEU A 35 11.97 6.71 -0.35
C LEU A 35 11.58 6.63 -1.83
N PRO A 36 12.57 6.49 -2.74
CA PRO A 36 12.28 6.47 -4.18
C PRO A 36 11.33 5.36 -4.62
N ASN A 37 11.43 4.19 -3.98
CA ASN A 37 10.62 3.03 -4.33
C ASN A 37 9.31 2.93 -3.54
N LYS A 38 9.05 3.89 -2.64
CA LYS A 38 7.81 3.96 -1.85
C LYS A 38 7.41 2.60 -1.26
N PRO A 39 8.27 1.98 -0.42
CA PRO A 39 8.00 0.62 0.06
C PRO A 39 6.77 0.57 0.97
N LEU A 40 5.89 -0.35 0.66
CA LEU A 40 4.71 -0.66 1.47
C LEU A 40 5.02 -1.91 2.30
N THR A 41 4.97 -1.78 3.62
CA THR A 41 5.23 -2.87 4.55
C THR A 41 3.93 -3.30 5.22
N PHE A 42 3.67 -4.59 5.30
CA PHE A 42 2.47 -5.12 5.92
C PHE A 42 2.71 -6.52 6.48
N SER A 43 1.72 -7.01 7.23
CA SER A 43 1.81 -8.32 7.89
C SER A 43 1.91 -9.47 6.88
N ASN A 44 2.67 -10.49 7.22
CA ASN A 44 2.80 -11.70 6.42
C ASN A 44 1.48 -12.46 6.28
N ASN A 45 0.52 -12.20 7.15
CA ASN A 45 -0.79 -12.84 7.10
C ASN A 45 -1.73 -12.17 6.10
N ALA A 46 -1.32 -11.05 5.54
CA ALA A 46 -2.13 -10.33 4.57
C ALA A 46 -2.14 -11.05 3.22
N ASP A 47 -3.23 -10.87 2.47
CA ASP A 47 -3.33 -11.40 1.12
C ASP A 47 -2.57 -10.49 0.17
N VAL A 48 -1.37 -10.91 -0.19
CA VAL A 48 -0.47 -10.13 -1.06
C VAL A 48 -1.13 -9.86 -2.42
N GLU A 49 -1.83 -10.84 -2.97
CA GLU A 49 -2.47 -10.69 -4.28
C GLU A 49 -3.54 -9.61 -4.24
N GLU A 50 -4.33 -9.55 -3.18
CA GLU A 50 -5.34 -8.51 -3.03
C GLU A 50 -4.71 -7.13 -2.89
N VAL A 51 -3.60 -7.03 -2.17
CA VAL A 51 -2.88 -5.78 -2.05
C VAL A 51 -2.35 -5.34 -3.42
N LEU A 52 -1.77 -6.26 -4.18
CA LEU A 52 -1.28 -5.96 -5.52
C LEU A 52 -2.40 -5.54 -6.47
N ASP A 53 -3.53 -6.24 -6.42
CA ASP A 53 -4.72 -5.89 -7.20
C ASP A 53 -5.21 -4.48 -6.86
N LEU A 54 -5.23 -4.15 -5.57
CA LEU A 54 -5.64 -2.84 -5.11
C LEU A 54 -4.71 -1.75 -5.65
N LEU A 55 -3.40 -1.98 -5.57
CA LEU A 55 -2.42 -1.04 -6.09
C LEU A 55 -2.58 -0.85 -7.60
N GLU A 56 -2.84 -1.92 -8.33
CA GLU A 56 -3.05 -1.87 -9.77
C GLU A 56 -4.32 -1.09 -10.10
N GLU A 57 -5.39 -1.30 -9.35
CA GLU A 57 -6.65 -0.59 -9.53
C GLU A 57 -6.47 0.91 -9.40
N PHE A 58 -5.65 1.35 -8.45
CA PHE A 58 -5.35 2.76 -8.25
C PHE A 58 -4.15 3.24 -9.07
N LYS A 59 -3.56 2.35 -9.88
CA LYS A 59 -2.39 2.65 -10.71
C LYS A 59 -1.19 3.09 -9.88
N MET A 60 -1.04 2.48 -8.71
CA MET A 60 0.06 2.76 -7.79
C MET A 60 1.05 1.60 -7.68
N ASN A 61 0.90 0.58 -8.51
CA ASN A 61 1.84 -0.54 -8.55
C ASN A 61 3.15 -0.12 -9.24
N ALA A 62 4.23 -0.64 -8.71
CA ALA A 62 5.54 -0.35 -9.28
C ALA A 62 5.78 -1.10 -10.59
#